data_c13d83aa7fee1ac5d60334c4698f6ec5
#
_entry.id   c13d83aa7fee1ac5d60334c4698f6ec5
#
_cell.length_a   1.000
_cell.length_b   1.000
_cell.length_c   1.000
_cell.angle_alpha   90.00
_cell.angle_beta   90.00
_cell.angle_gamma   90.00
#
_symmetry.space_group_name_H-M   'P 1'
#
loop_
_entity.id
_entity.type
_entity.pdbx_description
1 polymer ?
#
loop_
_entity_poly.entity_id
_entity_poly.type
_entity_poly.pdbx_seq_one_letter_code
_entity_poly.pdbx_strand_id
1 'polypeptide(L)'
;LGLPVGTPVQWVGNHRAHHMCTDQDGDPHSPILGGFWFAHCGWYINSNNVILCILYALAGPIRMLIDGIMRPNTNQKHVHLAKDIQADKYYAFLSQPLIYMVFIWIYLAIIMIVPYLLFDWVGVLASSLTLVFMYNIGDAIDSVAHLYGIKEGKSEARNNILLGYLSFGEGWHSNHHMHPNKAQFGTQ
;
A
#
# COMPACT_ATOMS: atom_id res chain seq x y z
N LEU A 1 3.09 5.37 -8.57
CA LEU A 1 1.80 4.91 -9.07
C LEU A 1 0.58 5.39 -8.28
N GLY A 2 0.43 6.57 -7.78
CA GLY A 2 -0.81 7.26 -7.44
C GLY A 2 -1.88 6.56 -6.55
N LEU A 3 -1.57 5.44 -5.93
CA LEU A 3 -2.47 4.83 -4.96
C LEU A 3 -2.29 5.47 -3.58
N PRO A 4 -3.38 5.73 -2.83
CA PRO A 4 -3.31 6.29 -1.49
C PRO A 4 -2.88 5.25 -0.47
N VAL A 5 -1.58 5.07 -0.31
CA VAL A 5 -0.98 4.16 0.68
C VAL A 5 -0.72 4.80 2.04
N GLY A 6 -1.21 6.01 2.26
CA GLY A 6 -0.97 6.85 3.43
C GLY A 6 -0.17 8.10 3.09
N THR A 7 -0.07 9.01 4.04
CA THR A 7 0.78 10.20 3.86
C THR A 7 2.26 9.79 3.78
N PRO A 8 3.15 10.59 3.15
CA PRO A 8 4.57 10.27 3.05
C PRO A 8 5.22 9.89 4.39
N VAL A 9 4.93 10.65 5.45
CA VAL A 9 5.47 10.39 6.79
C VAL A 9 4.94 9.08 7.37
N GLN A 10 3.64 8.79 7.19
CA GLN A 10 3.03 7.53 7.65
C GLN A 10 3.60 6.32 6.91
N TRP A 11 3.64 6.40 5.59
CA TRP A 11 4.09 5.28 4.76
C TRP A 11 5.53 4.91 5.12
N VAL A 12 6.45 5.89 5.15
CA VAL A 12 7.85 5.66 5.51
C VAL A 12 7.99 5.14 6.94
N GLY A 13 7.21 5.69 7.89
CA GLY A 13 7.26 5.26 9.28
C GLY A 13 6.82 3.80 9.45
N ASN A 14 5.69 3.40 8.86
CA ASN A 14 5.20 2.02 8.92
C ASN A 14 6.12 1.05 8.17
N HIS A 15 6.63 1.44 7.00
CA HIS A 15 7.55 0.62 6.22
C HIS A 15 8.87 0.37 6.95
N ARG A 16 9.44 1.39 7.60
CA ARG A 16 10.62 1.22 8.47
C ARG A 16 10.34 0.32 9.67
N ALA A 17 9.17 0.46 10.31
CA ALA A 17 8.78 -0.43 11.40
C ALA A 17 8.69 -1.88 10.93
N HIS A 18 8.08 -2.11 9.76
CA HIS A 18 8.02 -3.42 9.13
C HIS A 18 9.42 -4.02 8.90
N HIS A 19 10.35 -3.27 8.30
CA HIS A 19 11.72 -3.75 8.08
C HIS A 19 12.50 -4.02 9.38
N MET A 20 12.20 -3.30 10.46
CA MET A 20 12.86 -3.51 11.75
C MET A 20 12.43 -4.80 12.46
N CYS A 21 11.18 -5.22 12.26
CA CYS A 21 10.59 -6.37 12.94
C CYS A 21 9.71 -7.23 12.00
N THR A 22 10.16 -7.41 10.76
CA THR A 22 9.43 -8.15 9.71
C THR A 22 8.90 -9.48 10.24
N ASP A 23 7.58 -9.65 10.21
CA ASP A 23 6.84 -10.84 10.65
C ASP A 23 7.06 -11.24 12.12
N GLN A 24 7.50 -10.29 12.95
CA GLN A 24 7.67 -10.44 14.38
C GLN A 24 6.79 -9.45 15.14
N ASP A 25 6.76 -9.57 16.48
CA ASP A 25 6.01 -8.66 17.32
C ASP A 25 6.41 -7.19 17.05
N GLY A 26 5.41 -6.36 16.79
CA GLY A 26 5.59 -4.96 16.40
C GLY A 26 5.47 -4.67 14.90
N ASP A 27 5.45 -5.69 14.03
CA ASP A 27 5.19 -5.52 12.60
C ASP A 27 3.76 -5.00 12.36
N PRO A 28 3.58 -3.87 11.66
CA PRO A 28 2.26 -3.27 11.45
C PRO A 28 1.30 -4.10 10.59
N HIS A 29 1.80 -5.00 9.73
CA HIS A 29 0.97 -5.70 8.74
C HIS A 29 1.41 -7.13 8.42
N SER A 30 1.99 -7.84 9.39
CA SER A 30 2.42 -9.23 9.17
C SER A 30 1.26 -10.18 8.88
N PRO A 31 1.32 -10.96 7.77
CA PRO A 31 0.35 -12.03 7.54
C PRO A 31 0.56 -13.25 8.44
N ILE A 32 1.75 -13.41 9.01
CA ILE A 32 2.08 -14.48 9.96
C ILE A 32 1.37 -14.24 11.30
N LEU A 33 1.33 -12.99 11.76
CA LEU A 33 0.75 -12.61 13.04
C LEU A 33 -0.75 -12.28 12.92
N GLY A 34 -1.14 -11.51 11.92
CA GLY A 34 -2.50 -10.99 11.75
C GLY A 34 -3.37 -11.79 10.78
N GLY A 35 -2.78 -12.71 10.02
CA GLY A 35 -3.44 -13.46 8.96
C GLY A 35 -3.49 -12.71 7.62
N PHE A 36 -3.81 -13.46 6.56
CA PHE A 36 -3.78 -12.97 5.18
C PHE A 36 -4.57 -11.67 4.98
N TRP A 37 -5.84 -11.64 5.34
CA TRP A 37 -6.71 -10.48 5.08
C TRP A 37 -6.34 -9.25 5.89
N PHE A 38 -5.81 -9.46 7.10
CA PHE A 38 -5.25 -8.35 7.88
C PHE A 38 -4.08 -7.70 7.17
N ALA A 39 -3.08 -8.50 6.78
CA ALA A 39 -1.91 -7.99 6.07
C ALA A 39 -2.26 -7.40 4.70
N HIS A 40 -3.18 -8.03 3.96
CA HIS A 40 -3.58 -7.59 2.63
C HIS A 40 -4.16 -6.16 2.66
N CYS A 41 -5.17 -5.92 3.52
CA CYS A 41 -5.79 -4.60 3.58
C CYS A 41 -6.41 -4.25 4.95
N GLY A 42 -6.60 -5.21 5.84
CA GLY A 42 -7.27 -5.00 7.12
C GLY A 42 -6.52 -4.05 8.05
N TRP A 43 -5.18 -4.05 8.00
CA TRP A 43 -4.34 -3.17 8.81
C TRP A 43 -4.58 -1.68 8.51
N TYR A 44 -5.00 -1.34 7.30
CA TYR A 44 -5.35 0.03 6.94
C TYR A 44 -6.60 0.55 7.67
N ILE A 45 -7.57 -0.33 7.85
CA ILE A 45 -8.84 -0.03 8.52
C ILE A 45 -8.89 -0.57 9.95
N ASN A 46 -7.75 -1.09 10.43
CA ASN A 46 -7.59 -1.70 11.76
C ASN A 46 -8.66 -2.77 12.05
N SER A 47 -8.87 -3.70 11.10
CA SER A 47 -9.90 -4.74 11.19
C SER A 47 -9.36 -6.11 10.78
N ASN A 48 -9.70 -7.13 11.58
CA ASN A 48 -9.49 -8.54 11.26
C ASN A 48 -10.75 -9.22 10.71
N ASN A 49 -11.82 -8.47 10.45
CA ASN A 49 -13.03 -9.01 9.88
C ASN A 49 -12.83 -9.29 8.39
N VAL A 50 -12.81 -10.57 8.02
CA VAL A 50 -12.54 -11.04 6.65
C VAL A 50 -13.52 -10.44 5.64
N ILE A 51 -14.82 -10.38 5.97
CA ILE A 51 -15.85 -9.85 5.07
C ILE A 51 -15.60 -8.37 4.81
N LEU A 52 -15.29 -7.59 5.86
CA LEU A 52 -15.00 -6.18 5.74
C LEU A 52 -13.72 -5.94 4.90
N CYS A 53 -12.67 -6.77 5.10
CA CYS A 53 -11.46 -6.71 4.30
C CYS A 53 -11.73 -7.00 2.81
N ILE A 54 -12.52 -8.03 2.50
CA ILE A 54 -12.90 -8.35 1.11
C ILE A 54 -13.68 -7.20 0.48
N LEU A 55 -14.69 -6.66 1.17
CA LEU A 55 -15.45 -5.53 0.67
C LEU A 55 -14.56 -4.30 0.41
N TYR A 56 -13.63 -4.03 1.32
CA TYR A 56 -12.67 -2.94 1.18
C TYR A 56 -11.68 -3.16 0.03
N ALA A 57 -11.16 -4.38 -0.14
CA ALA A 57 -10.26 -4.74 -1.25
C ALA A 57 -10.94 -4.56 -2.63
N LEU A 58 -12.25 -4.81 -2.70
CA LEU A 58 -13.03 -4.71 -3.95
C LEU A 58 -13.67 -3.34 -4.17
N ALA A 59 -13.56 -2.41 -3.23
CA ALA A 59 -14.30 -1.16 -3.25
C ALA A 59 -13.81 -0.14 -4.32
N GLY A 60 -12.63 -0.33 -4.92
CA GLY A 60 -12.12 0.50 -6.03
C GLY A 60 -12.19 2.02 -5.74
N PRO A 61 -12.99 2.79 -6.50
CA PRO A 61 -13.12 4.24 -6.28
C PRO A 61 -13.62 4.61 -4.89
N ILE A 62 -14.52 3.80 -4.31
CA ILE A 62 -15.05 4.03 -2.95
C ILE A 62 -13.93 3.86 -1.92
N ARG A 63 -13.04 2.86 -2.08
CA ARG A 63 -11.86 2.71 -1.24
C ARG A 63 -11.00 3.96 -1.28
N MET A 64 -10.78 4.53 -2.45
CA MET A 64 -9.98 5.74 -2.60
C MET A 64 -10.59 6.96 -1.90
N LEU A 65 -11.92 7.11 -1.91
CA LEU A 65 -12.61 8.14 -1.12
C LEU A 65 -12.41 7.93 0.38
N ILE A 66 -12.58 6.70 0.85
CA ILE A 66 -12.39 6.32 2.25
C ILE A 66 -10.94 6.58 2.69
N ASP A 67 -9.98 6.17 1.88
CA ASP A 67 -8.55 6.34 2.16
C ASP A 67 -8.14 7.81 2.27
N GLY A 68 -8.69 8.68 1.44
CA GLY A 68 -8.46 10.13 1.55
C GLY A 68 -8.83 10.71 2.91
N ILE A 69 -9.89 10.18 3.54
CA ILE A 69 -10.38 10.63 4.85
C ILE A 69 -9.65 9.89 5.99
N MET A 70 -9.58 8.57 5.91
CA MET A 70 -9.15 7.73 7.03
C MET A 70 -7.63 7.63 7.16
N ARG A 71 -6.93 7.44 6.04
CA ARG A 71 -5.49 7.18 6.04
C ARG A 71 -4.65 8.22 6.79
N PRO A 72 -4.88 9.52 6.65
CA PRO A 72 -4.11 10.51 7.38
C PRO A 72 -4.25 10.42 8.91
N ASN A 73 -5.31 9.75 9.39
CA ASN A 73 -5.64 9.64 10.82
C ASN A 73 -5.45 8.24 11.39
N THR A 74 -5.19 7.24 10.55
CA THR A 74 -4.92 5.84 10.96
C THR A 74 -3.41 5.55 10.93
N ASN A 75 -2.99 4.43 11.55
CA ASN A 75 -1.61 3.93 11.46
C ASN A 75 -0.51 4.96 11.81
N GLN A 76 -0.78 5.81 12.82
CA GLN A 76 0.14 6.87 13.28
C GLN A 76 1.24 6.36 14.22
N LYS A 77 1.19 5.11 14.66
CA LYS A 77 2.07 4.54 15.69
C LYS A 77 3.56 4.70 15.36
N HIS A 78 3.91 4.60 14.10
CA HIS A 78 5.30 4.53 13.64
C HIS A 78 5.82 5.80 12.96
N VAL A 79 5.06 6.90 12.92
CA VAL A 79 5.48 8.17 12.29
C VAL A 79 6.76 8.74 12.89
N HIS A 80 7.06 8.42 14.14
CA HIS A 80 8.30 8.81 14.81
C HIS A 80 9.57 8.23 14.16
N LEU A 81 9.45 7.18 13.35
CA LEU A 81 10.55 6.59 12.59
C LEU A 81 10.85 7.35 11.28
N ALA A 82 10.00 8.30 10.89
CA ALA A 82 10.14 9.11 9.67
C ALA A 82 10.45 10.59 9.97
N LYS A 83 11.23 10.88 11.01
CA LYS A 83 11.57 12.26 11.43
C LYS A 83 12.31 13.04 10.35
N ASP A 84 13.15 12.39 9.57
CA ASP A 84 13.86 12.96 8.43
C ASP A 84 12.90 13.41 7.32
N ILE A 85 11.89 12.58 7.01
CA ILE A 85 10.82 12.91 6.06
C ILE A 85 9.95 14.05 6.61
N GLN A 86 9.63 14.00 7.90
CA GLN A 86 8.85 15.06 8.55
C GLN A 86 9.59 16.40 8.64
N ALA A 87 10.92 16.39 8.67
CA ALA A 87 11.74 17.60 8.68
C ALA A 87 11.79 18.30 7.30
N ASP A 88 11.53 17.55 6.22
CA ASP A 88 11.42 18.13 4.88
C ASP A 88 10.08 18.84 4.71
N LYS A 89 10.12 20.14 4.37
CA LYS A 89 8.92 20.99 4.27
C LYS A 89 7.92 20.51 3.22
N TYR A 90 8.40 19.91 2.11
CA TYR A 90 7.54 19.40 1.04
C TYR A 90 6.76 18.17 1.51
N TYR A 91 7.45 17.18 2.09
CA TYR A 91 6.81 15.98 2.60
C TYR A 91 5.93 16.25 3.84
N ALA A 92 6.34 17.17 4.71
CA ALA A 92 5.53 17.62 5.84
C ALA A 92 4.22 18.28 5.35
N PHE A 93 4.27 19.11 4.31
CA PHE A 93 3.09 19.71 3.68
C PHE A 93 2.16 18.62 3.11
N LEU A 94 2.68 17.67 2.32
CA LEU A 94 1.90 16.57 1.75
C LEU A 94 1.33 15.61 2.81
N SER A 95 1.90 15.62 4.01
CA SER A 95 1.44 14.77 5.11
C SER A 95 0.35 15.43 5.98
N GLN A 96 -0.03 16.66 5.69
CA GLN A 96 -1.17 17.30 6.37
C GLN A 96 -2.48 16.59 5.96
N PRO A 97 -3.36 16.21 6.91
CA PRO A 97 -4.56 15.42 6.61
C PRO A 97 -5.46 16.04 5.53
N LEU A 98 -5.72 17.34 5.63
CA LEU A 98 -6.56 18.04 4.65
C LEU A 98 -5.91 18.09 3.26
N ILE A 99 -4.60 18.34 3.19
CA ILE A 99 -3.85 18.39 1.93
C ILE A 99 -3.85 17.02 1.26
N TYR A 100 -3.54 15.95 2.01
CA TYR A 100 -3.59 14.58 1.51
C TYR A 100 -4.98 14.23 0.96
N MET A 101 -6.04 14.48 1.75
CA MET A 101 -7.42 14.22 1.34
C MET A 101 -7.77 14.94 0.01
N VAL A 102 -7.46 16.24 -0.08
CA VAL A 102 -7.75 17.04 -1.28
C VAL A 102 -7.00 16.50 -2.50
N PHE A 103 -5.72 16.16 -2.37
CA PHE A 103 -4.95 15.57 -3.47
C PHE A 103 -5.53 14.23 -3.93
N ILE A 104 -5.89 13.35 -3.00
CA ILE A 104 -6.48 12.04 -3.34
C ILE A 104 -7.82 12.21 -4.05
N TRP A 105 -8.67 13.13 -3.60
CA TRP A 105 -9.97 13.35 -4.23
C TRP A 105 -9.87 14.03 -5.60
N ILE A 106 -8.94 14.98 -5.78
CA ILE A 106 -8.66 15.57 -7.10
C ILE A 106 -8.16 14.47 -8.04
N TYR A 107 -7.24 13.64 -7.59
CA TYR A 107 -6.72 12.54 -8.38
C TYR A 107 -7.83 11.54 -8.76
N LEU A 108 -8.68 11.15 -7.81
CA LEU A 108 -9.85 10.31 -8.09
C LEU A 108 -10.78 10.96 -9.12
N ALA A 109 -11.06 12.26 -8.98
CA ALA A 109 -11.90 12.98 -9.95
C ALA A 109 -11.30 12.91 -11.36
N ILE A 110 -9.99 13.12 -11.51
CA ILE A 110 -9.31 13.04 -12.81
C ILE A 110 -9.43 11.64 -13.41
N ILE A 111 -9.14 10.57 -12.66
CA ILE A 111 -9.18 9.19 -13.16
C ILE A 111 -10.60 8.67 -13.40
N MET A 112 -11.64 9.35 -12.93
CA MET A 112 -13.04 9.05 -13.26
C MET A 112 -13.57 9.92 -14.41
N ILE A 113 -13.35 11.24 -14.36
CA ILE A 113 -13.91 12.19 -15.30
C ILE A 113 -13.25 12.07 -16.69
N VAL A 114 -11.91 11.98 -16.74
CA VAL A 114 -11.21 11.92 -18.05
C VAL A 114 -11.61 10.68 -18.85
N PRO A 115 -11.61 9.44 -18.29
CA PRO A 115 -12.12 8.28 -19.03
C PRO A 115 -13.61 8.36 -19.36
N TYR A 116 -14.43 8.96 -18.51
CA TYR A 116 -15.83 9.21 -18.82
C TYR A 116 -15.98 10.09 -20.07
N LEU A 117 -15.24 11.19 -20.16
CA LEU A 117 -15.30 12.11 -21.31
C LEU A 117 -14.78 11.48 -22.61
N LEU A 118 -13.88 10.50 -22.53
CA LEU A 118 -13.30 9.82 -23.70
C LEU A 118 -14.10 8.58 -24.13
N PHE A 119 -14.69 7.85 -23.19
CA PHE A 119 -15.24 6.50 -23.39
C PHE A 119 -16.58 6.28 -22.68
N ASP A 120 -17.22 7.35 -22.20
CA ASP A 120 -18.49 7.31 -21.48
C ASP A 120 -18.43 6.35 -20.25
N TRP A 121 -19.49 5.69 -19.91
CA TRP A 121 -19.56 4.74 -18.77
C TRP A 121 -18.61 3.55 -18.88
N VAL A 122 -18.20 3.18 -20.09
CA VAL A 122 -17.17 2.16 -20.30
C VAL A 122 -15.83 2.61 -19.72
N GLY A 123 -15.48 3.88 -19.88
CA GLY A 123 -14.28 4.45 -19.28
C GLY A 123 -14.31 4.44 -17.74
N VAL A 124 -15.46 4.78 -17.16
CA VAL A 124 -15.65 4.73 -15.70
C VAL A 124 -15.52 3.29 -15.16
N LEU A 125 -16.12 2.32 -15.85
CA LEU A 125 -16.02 0.92 -15.49
C LEU A 125 -14.57 0.43 -15.57
N ALA A 126 -13.87 0.71 -16.67
CA ALA A 126 -12.48 0.33 -16.87
C ALA A 126 -11.57 0.93 -15.78
N SER A 127 -11.73 2.21 -15.46
CA SER A 127 -10.98 2.88 -14.40
C SER A 127 -11.27 2.27 -13.02
N SER A 128 -12.53 1.94 -12.75
CA SER A 128 -12.92 1.30 -11.47
C SER A 128 -12.30 -0.08 -11.32
N LEU A 129 -12.34 -0.92 -12.36
CA LEU A 129 -11.69 -2.23 -12.36
C LEU A 129 -10.17 -2.12 -12.25
N THR A 130 -9.57 -1.13 -12.90
CA THR A 130 -8.13 -0.85 -12.81
C THR A 130 -7.75 -0.48 -11.37
N LEU A 131 -8.54 0.35 -10.68
CA LEU A 131 -8.29 0.68 -9.28
C LEU A 131 -8.38 -0.55 -8.38
N VAL A 132 -9.41 -1.40 -8.55
CA VAL A 132 -9.51 -2.66 -7.80
C VAL A 132 -8.28 -3.52 -8.03
N PHE A 133 -7.88 -3.70 -9.29
CA PHE A 133 -6.70 -4.49 -9.64
C PHE A 133 -5.42 -3.93 -9.00
N MET A 134 -5.16 -2.63 -9.16
CA MET A 134 -3.95 -1.97 -8.67
C MET A 134 -3.85 -2.00 -7.13
N TYR A 135 -4.96 -1.78 -6.43
CA TYR A 135 -4.99 -1.92 -4.97
C TYR A 135 -4.63 -3.33 -4.53
N ASN A 136 -5.24 -4.35 -5.15
CA ASN A 136 -4.97 -5.74 -4.76
C ASN A 136 -3.54 -6.19 -5.10
N ILE A 137 -2.94 -5.68 -6.18
CA ILE A 137 -1.53 -5.95 -6.48
C ILE A 137 -0.61 -5.28 -5.45
N GLY A 138 -0.87 -4.02 -5.08
CA GLY A 138 -0.12 -3.35 -4.01
C GLY A 138 -0.25 -4.04 -2.66
N ASP A 139 -1.47 -4.35 -2.24
CA ASP A 139 -1.75 -5.06 -0.98
C ASP A 139 -1.17 -6.48 -0.95
N ALA A 140 -0.99 -7.12 -2.14
CA ALA A 140 -0.37 -8.44 -2.26
C ALA A 140 1.12 -8.43 -1.92
N ILE A 141 1.79 -7.28 -1.97
CA ILE A 141 3.17 -7.18 -1.50
C ILE A 141 3.25 -7.47 0.01
N ASP A 142 2.33 -6.90 0.79
CA ASP A 142 2.30 -7.09 2.24
C ASP A 142 1.79 -8.49 2.66
N SER A 143 1.01 -9.16 1.81
CA SER A 143 0.39 -10.45 2.11
C SER A 143 1.02 -11.61 1.34
N VAL A 144 0.88 -11.64 0.01
CA VAL A 144 1.33 -12.75 -0.86
C VAL A 144 2.85 -12.88 -0.84
N ALA A 145 3.60 -11.75 -0.90
CA ALA A 145 5.04 -11.78 -0.93
C ALA A 145 5.71 -12.12 0.43
N HIS A 146 4.91 -12.30 1.50
CA HIS A 146 5.37 -12.84 2.79
C HIS A 146 4.96 -14.30 3.00
N LEU A 147 4.03 -14.83 2.19
CA LEU A 147 3.53 -16.21 2.33
C LEU A 147 3.96 -17.13 1.21
N TYR A 148 4.06 -16.62 -0.04
CA TYR A 148 4.25 -17.45 -1.23
C TYR A 148 5.40 -16.94 -2.10
N GLY A 149 6.33 -17.83 -2.42
CA GLY A 149 7.49 -17.54 -3.25
C GLY A 149 8.80 -18.12 -2.70
N ILE A 150 9.92 -17.65 -3.23
CA ILE A 150 11.26 -18.10 -2.87
C ILE A 150 11.80 -17.19 -1.77
N LYS A 151 12.14 -17.75 -0.63
CA LYS A 151 12.78 -17.06 0.49
C LYS A 151 14.29 -17.12 0.32
N GLU A 152 14.96 -15.97 0.24
CA GLU A 152 16.41 -15.88 0.10
C GLU A 152 17.09 -15.27 1.33
N GLY A 153 16.38 -14.40 2.05
CA GLY A 153 16.88 -13.69 3.25
C GLY A 153 16.49 -14.35 4.57
N LYS A 154 16.75 -13.63 5.66
CA LYS A 154 16.40 -14.06 7.03
C LYS A 154 14.93 -13.77 7.40
N SER A 155 14.32 -12.76 6.78
CA SER A 155 12.91 -12.42 6.96
C SER A 155 11.99 -13.45 6.27
N GLU A 156 10.68 -13.39 6.52
CA GLU A 156 9.70 -14.22 5.81
C GLU A 156 9.33 -13.65 4.43
N ALA A 157 9.84 -12.48 4.07
CA ALA A 157 9.68 -11.90 2.74
C ALA A 157 10.19 -12.86 1.64
N ARG A 158 9.45 -12.96 0.54
CA ARG A 158 9.68 -13.94 -0.54
C ARG A 158 9.70 -13.24 -1.90
N ASN A 159 10.50 -13.77 -2.79
CA ASN A 159 10.47 -13.40 -4.21
C ASN A 159 9.36 -14.20 -4.89
N ASN A 160 8.35 -13.51 -5.39
CA ASN A 160 7.23 -14.09 -6.13
C ASN A 160 7.28 -13.59 -7.59
N ILE A 161 7.55 -14.50 -8.52
CA ILE A 161 7.77 -14.18 -9.94
C ILE A 161 6.53 -13.53 -10.56
N LEU A 162 5.33 -14.09 -10.35
CA LEU A 162 4.09 -13.55 -10.91
C LEU A 162 3.82 -12.14 -10.38
N LEU A 163 3.95 -11.97 -9.06
CA LEU A 163 3.78 -10.67 -8.43
C LEU A 163 4.86 -9.68 -8.87
N GLY A 164 6.10 -10.15 -9.08
CA GLY A 164 7.20 -9.35 -9.62
C GLY A 164 6.87 -8.73 -10.97
N TYR A 165 6.26 -9.49 -11.89
CA TYR A 165 5.81 -8.94 -13.17
C TYR A 165 4.59 -8.02 -13.03
N LEU A 166 3.58 -8.42 -12.25
CA LEU A 166 2.35 -7.63 -12.10
C LEU A 166 2.56 -6.31 -11.35
N SER A 167 3.53 -6.25 -10.44
CA SER A 167 3.86 -5.06 -9.63
C SER A 167 5.03 -4.24 -10.17
N PHE A 168 5.53 -4.55 -11.38
CA PHE A 168 6.70 -3.88 -11.98
C PHE A 168 7.98 -3.97 -11.12
N GLY A 169 8.16 -5.10 -10.44
CA GLY A 169 9.38 -5.43 -9.71
C GLY A 169 9.22 -5.54 -8.19
N GLU A 170 8.17 -5.00 -7.58
CA GLU A 170 7.98 -5.04 -6.12
C GLU A 170 7.82 -6.45 -5.56
N GLY A 171 7.38 -7.42 -6.39
CA GLY A 171 7.29 -8.82 -6.00
C GLY A 171 8.64 -9.54 -5.79
N TRP A 172 9.79 -8.91 -6.10
CA TRP A 172 11.13 -9.35 -5.68
C TRP A 172 11.41 -8.93 -4.23
N HIS A 173 10.50 -9.27 -3.35
CA HIS A 173 10.37 -8.70 -2.02
C HIS A 173 11.41 -9.21 -1.03
N SER A 174 11.86 -10.47 -1.17
CA SER A 174 13.00 -10.99 -0.38
C SER A 174 14.29 -10.19 -0.66
N ASN A 175 14.53 -9.85 -1.93
CA ASN A 175 15.68 -9.03 -2.31
C ASN A 175 15.59 -7.62 -1.71
N HIS A 176 14.39 -7.03 -1.72
CA HIS A 176 14.15 -5.73 -1.10
C HIS A 176 14.46 -5.76 0.40
N HIS A 177 14.01 -6.77 1.13
CA HIS A 177 14.30 -6.92 2.55
C HIS A 177 15.78 -7.16 2.85
N MET A 178 16.52 -7.83 1.95
CA MET A 178 17.97 -7.99 2.09
C MET A 178 18.75 -6.70 1.77
N HIS A 179 18.21 -5.88 0.87
CA HIS A 179 18.87 -4.67 0.36
C HIS A 179 17.93 -3.45 0.35
N PRO A 180 17.42 -3.00 1.51
CA PRO A 180 16.35 -1.99 1.59
C PRO A 180 16.75 -0.62 1.02
N ASN A 181 18.05 -0.36 0.83
CA ASN A 181 18.56 0.90 0.26
C ASN A 181 18.68 0.87 -1.27
N LYS A 182 18.41 -0.25 -1.93
CA LYS A 182 18.42 -0.34 -3.39
C LYS A 182 17.06 0.04 -3.96
N ALA A 183 17.03 0.92 -4.95
CA ALA A 183 15.82 1.29 -5.67
C ALA A 183 15.33 0.18 -6.62
N GLN A 184 16.21 -0.73 -7.03
CA GLN A 184 15.91 -1.86 -7.90
C GLN A 184 15.89 -3.15 -7.07
N PHE A 185 14.76 -3.84 -7.03
CA PHE A 185 14.56 -5.06 -6.24
C PHE A 185 14.98 -6.32 -7.00
N GLY A 186 14.91 -6.32 -8.33
CA GLY A 186 15.40 -7.44 -9.16
C GLY A 186 16.91 -7.62 -9.00
N THR A 187 17.35 -8.84 -8.72
CA THR A 187 18.76 -9.22 -8.88
C THR A 187 19.00 -9.61 -10.33
N GLN A 188 20.03 -9.03 -10.94
CA GLN A 188 20.63 -9.58 -12.16
C GLN A 188 21.56 -10.69 -11.78
#